data_a3caea7e04e1f1a7af7bff1bd0268c1e
#
_entry.id   a3caea7e04e1f1a7af7bff1bd0268c1e
#
_cell.length_a   1.000
_cell.length_b   1.000
_cell.length_c   1.000
_cell.angle_alpha   90.00
_cell.angle_beta   90.00
_cell.angle_gamma   90.00
#
_symmetry.space_group_name_H-M   'P 1'
#
loop_
_entity.id
_entity.type
_entity.pdbx_description
1 polymer ?
#
loop_
_entity_poly.entity_id
_entity_poly.type
_entity_poly.pdbx_seq_one_letter_code
_entity_poly.pdbx_strand_id
1 'polypeptide(L)' 'MTRDELKEKIDELMSQYAAEEIDGATYAQRIMELTTSAQSENDDE' A
#
# COMPACT_ATOMS: atom_id res chain seq x y z
N MET A 1 8.79 -6.38 -4.95
CA MET A 1 8.62 -5.61 -3.71
C MET A 1 8.73 -6.54 -2.52
N THR A 2 9.56 -6.20 -1.57
CA THR A 2 9.74 -7.04 -0.39
C THR A 2 8.65 -6.75 0.64
N ARG A 3 8.55 -7.64 1.64
CA ARG A 3 7.57 -7.45 2.70
C ARG A 3 7.83 -6.15 3.46
N ASP A 4 9.11 -5.85 3.69
CA ASP A 4 9.47 -4.64 4.41
C ASP A 4 9.04 -3.40 3.65
N GLU A 5 9.25 -3.41 2.35
CA GLU A 5 8.83 -2.29 1.53
C GLU A 5 7.33 -2.15 1.52
N LEU A 6 6.63 -3.26 1.40
CA LEU A 6 5.18 -3.23 1.41
C LEU A 6 4.66 -2.68 2.73
N LYS A 7 5.25 -3.13 3.83
CA LYS A 7 4.84 -2.66 5.14
C LYS A 7 5.07 -1.16 5.29
N GLU A 8 6.21 -0.68 4.80
CA GLU A 8 6.50 0.74 4.87
C GLU A 8 5.50 1.56 4.07
N LYS A 9 5.12 1.07 2.91
CA LYS A 9 4.13 1.78 2.11
C LYS A 9 2.79 1.84 2.82
N ILE A 10 2.39 0.74 3.41
CA ILE A 10 1.12 0.71 4.13
C ILE A 10 1.17 1.63 5.34
N ASP A 11 2.28 1.61 6.09
CA ASP A 11 2.43 2.49 7.23
C ASP A 11 2.33 3.95 6.82
N GLU A 12 2.95 4.30 5.71
CA GLU A 12 2.90 5.67 5.22
C GLU A 12 1.48 6.06 4.85
N LEU A 13 0.77 5.15 4.17
CA LEU A 13 -0.61 5.43 3.80
C LEU A 13 -1.50 5.61 5.02
N MET A 14 -1.28 4.78 6.04
CA MET A 14 -2.06 4.92 7.26
C MET A 14 -1.79 6.26 7.94
N SER A 15 -0.54 6.70 7.93
CA SER A 15 -0.20 8.00 8.48
C SER A 15 -0.88 9.12 7.71
N GLN A 16 -0.86 9.04 6.39
CA GLN A 16 -1.50 10.05 5.57
C GLN A 16 -3.01 10.08 5.80
N TYR A 17 -3.60 8.91 5.92
CA TYR A 17 -5.03 8.84 6.17
C TYR A 17 -5.38 9.41 7.54
N ALA A 18 -4.58 9.09 8.54
CA ALA A 18 -4.80 9.61 9.89
C ALA A 18 -4.62 11.12 9.94
N ALA A 19 -3.69 11.65 9.15
CA ALA A 19 -3.46 13.08 9.07
C ALA A 19 -4.43 13.78 8.14
N GLU A 20 -5.36 13.02 7.52
CA GLU A 20 -6.36 13.55 6.59
C GLU A 20 -5.72 14.15 5.34
N GLU A 21 -4.55 13.66 4.99
CA GLU A 21 -3.92 14.07 3.73
C GLU A 21 -4.57 13.39 2.55
N ILE A 22 -5.11 12.20 2.75
CA ILE A 22 -5.85 11.47 1.74
C ILE A 22 -7.17 11.01 2.35
N ASP A 23 -8.16 10.79 1.49
CA ASP A 23 -9.45 10.31 1.97
C ASP A 23 -9.51 8.79 1.91
N GLY A 24 -10.65 8.22 2.37
CA GLY A 24 -10.76 6.77 2.42
C GLY A 24 -10.73 6.12 1.05
N ALA A 25 -11.30 6.79 0.05
CA ALA A 25 -11.29 6.24 -1.30
C ALA A 25 -9.86 6.16 -1.85
N THR A 26 -9.09 7.22 -1.64
CA THR A 26 -7.70 7.22 -2.08
C THR A 26 -6.89 6.17 -1.34
N TYR A 27 -7.12 6.07 -0.03
CA TYR A 27 -6.42 5.07 0.76
C TYR A 27 -6.71 3.67 0.24
N ALA A 28 -7.97 3.36 -0.01
CA ALA A 28 -8.35 2.04 -0.49
C ALA A 28 -7.73 1.76 -1.86
N GLN A 29 -7.73 2.76 -2.73
CA GLN A 29 -7.16 2.59 -4.06
C GLN A 29 -5.65 2.30 -3.98
N ARG A 30 -4.95 3.03 -3.13
CA ARG A 30 -3.51 2.80 -2.96
C ARG A 30 -3.23 1.40 -2.43
N ILE A 31 -4.04 0.96 -1.47
CA ILE A 31 -3.86 -0.37 -0.91
C ILE A 31 -4.06 -1.43 -1.98
N MET A 32 -5.05 -1.27 -2.83
CA MET A 32 -5.29 -2.22 -3.90
C MET A 32 -4.12 -2.27 -4.88
N GLU A 33 -3.55 -1.11 -5.20
CA GLU A 33 -2.41 -1.06 -6.10
C GLU A 33 -1.21 -1.77 -5.49
N LEU A 34 -0.99 -1.58 -4.21
CA LEU A 34 0.11 -2.23 -3.53
C LEU A 34 -0.07 -3.74 -3.51
N THR A 35 -1.28 -4.20 -3.24
CA THR A 35 -1.57 -5.62 -3.21
C THR A 35 -1.34 -6.25 -4.58
N THR A 36 -1.77 -5.57 -5.63
CA THR A 36 -1.58 -6.07 -6.99
C THR A 36 -0.10 -6.19 -7.32
N SER A 37 0.68 -5.16 -6.97
CA SER A 37 2.12 -5.20 -7.22
C SER A 37 2.79 -6.32 -6.45
N ALA A 38 2.41 -6.50 -5.18
CA ALA A 38 3.00 -7.54 -4.37
C ALA A 38 2.69 -8.92 -4.93
N GLN A 39 1.47 -9.11 -5.43
CA GLN A 39 1.10 -10.39 -6.00
C GLN A 39 1.88 -10.68 -7.28
N SER A 40 2.09 -9.66 -8.09
CA SER A 40 2.85 -9.83 -9.31
C SER A 40 4.27 -10.29 -9.01
N GLU A 41 4.88 -9.72 -7.99
CA GLU A 41 6.23 -10.11 -7.65
C GLU A 41 6.29 -11.51 -7.05
N ASN A 42 5.26 -11.87 -6.29
CA ASN A 42 5.20 -13.20 -5.73
C ASN A 42 5.11 -14.26 -6.81
N ASP A 43 4.48 -13.94 -7.92
CA ASP A 43 4.35 -14.90 -9.01
C ASP A 43 5.68 -15.26 -9.61
N ASP A 44 6.67 -14.39 -9.50
CA ASP A 44 7.99 -14.67 -10.03
C ASP A 44 8.69 -15.78 -9.25
N GLU A 45 8.27 -16.03 -8.06
CA GLU A 45 8.86 -17.07 -7.26
C GLU A 45 8.44 -18.42 -7.77
#